data_179b36927233c9fecfe71a1a285dfd87
#
_entry.id   179b36927233c9fecfe71a1a285dfd87
#
_cell.length_a   1.000
_cell.length_b   1.000
_cell.length_c   1.000
_cell.angle_alpha   90.00
_cell.angle_beta   90.00
_cell.angle_gamma   90.00
#
_symmetry.space_group_name_H-M   'P 1'
#
loop_
_entity.id
_entity.type
_entity.pdbx_description
1 polymer ?
#
loop_
_entity_poly.entity_id
_entity_poly.type
_entity_poly.pdbx_seq_one_letter_code
_entity_poly.pdbx_strand_id
1 'polypeptide(L)'
;WQNVPIGGEVYPPLQTCIFSQPLNCPGAEAEKAQGRNFDMVKSIEATHATWLINHKAFLVGYKGADLERAKEANALMGYTLSAKKARTTVKDSSVTVEAEIANTGLAPFYANWPIEVALVNSKGEKVVSKTIESPLPSVEPGSSTTVEATLDLSSGAGERGAQAATAPASGDLTAVLRVVNPLPNGVPVAFANEAMGTTLPGYLSLGTVSLGTSLPALPSTPKGNDSNTPGG
;
A
#
# COMPACT_ATOMS: atom_id res chain seq x y z
N TRP A 1 21.92 -3.16 -2.15
CA TRP A 1 20.53 -3.34 -1.73
C TRP A 1 19.52 -2.61 -2.64
N GLN A 2 19.93 -1.53 -3.31
CA GLN A 2 19.04 -0.75 -4.17
C GLN A 2 18.55 -1.53 -5.41
N ASN A 3 19.30 -2.51 -5.87
CA ASN A 3 19.03 -3.21 -7.12
C ASN A 3 18.62 -4.68 -6.92
N VAL A 4 18.95 -5.26 -5.77
CA VAL A 4 18.69 -6.69 -5.49
C VAL A 4 18.31 -6.89 -4.03
N PRO A 5 17.43 -7.87 -3.73
CA PRO A 5 17.10 -8.23 -2.36
C PRO A 5 18.34 -8.68 -1.59
N ILE A 6 18.48 -8.19 -0.36
CA ILE A 6 19.50 -8.64 0.58
C ILE A 6 18.84 -9.58 1.58
N GLY A 7 19.47 -10.72 1.81
CA GLY A 7 18.98 -11.67 2.80
C GLY A 7 20.05 -12.61 3.27
N GLY A 8 19.72 -13.44 4.24
CA GLY A 8 20.67 -14.38 4.82
C GLY A 8 20.10 -15.12 6.01
N GLU A 9 20.98 -15.66 6.82
CA GLU A 9 20.65 -16.34 8.06
C GLU A 9 21.14 -15.50 9.25
N VAL A 10 20.29 -15.38 10.26
CA VAL A 10 20.70 -14.85 11.57
C VAL A 10 21.78 -15.79 12.12
N TYR A 11 22.89 -15.22 12.56
CA TYR A 11 24.03 -15.99 13.08
C TYR A 11 23.57 -17.04 14.09
N PRO A 12 23.74 -18.37 13.82
CA PRO A 12 23.10 -19.44 14.55
C PRO A 12 23.28 -19.40 16.06
N PRO A 13 24.48 -19.08 16.62
CA PRO A 13 24.67 -18.97 18.06
C PRO A 13 23.84 -17.89 18.75
N LEU A 14 23.33 -16.88 18.00
CA LEU A 14 22.52 -15.78 18.54
C LEU A 14 21.01 -16.00 18.32
N GLN A 15 20.60 -16.93 17.49
CA GLN A 15 19.18 -17.11 17.12
C GLN A 15 18.23 -17.30 18.31
N THR A 16 18.70 -17.81 19.44
CA THR A 16 17.87 -17.99 20.63
C THR A 16 17.66 -16.73 21.45
N CYS A 17 18.54 -15.73 21.33
CA CYS A 17 18.53 -14.56 22.20
C CYS A 17 18.65 -13.22 21.45
N ILE A 18 18.67 -13.23 20.11
CA ILE A 18 18.90 -12.00 19.31
C ILE A 18 17.90 -10.89 19.61
N PHE A 19 16.72 -11.23 20.10
CA PHE A 19 15.69 -10.30 20.52
C PHE A 19 15.62 -10.05 22.02
N SER A 20 16.47 -10.72 22.84
CA SER A 20 16.54 -10.47 24.27
C SER A 20 17.32 -9.18 24.56
N GLN A 21 16.89 -8.46 25.60
CA GLN A 21 17.58 -7.26 26.07
C GLN A 21 17.80 -7.33 27.58
N PRO A 22 19.07 -7.46 28.01
CA PRO A 22 20.29 -7.63 27.21
C PRO A 22 20.32 -8.99 26.48
N LEU A 23 21.20 -9.14 25.49
CA LEU A 23 21.46 -10.43 24.85
C LEU A 23 21.89 -11.43 25.92
N ASN A 24 21.18 -12.55 26.03
CA ASN A 24 21.37 -13.52 27.09
C ASN A 24 21.39 -14.94 26.52
N CYS A 25 22.51 -15.33 25.92
CA CYS A 25 22.79 -16.69 25.49
C CYS A 25 24.32 -16.90 25.34
N PRO A 26 24.79 -18.15 25.33
CA PRO A 26 26.23 -18.47 25.22
C PRO A 26 26.89 -17.85 23.98
N GLY A 27 26.17 -17.77 22.86
CA GLY A 27 26.68 -17.10 21.64
C GLY A 27 26.94 -15.62 21.86
N ALA A 28 26.08 -14.90 22.60
CA ALA A 28 26.26 -13.51 22.91
C ALA A 28 27.51 -13.23 23.75
N GLU A 29 27.77 -14.06 24.72
CA GLU A 29 28.97 -13.95 25.58
C GLU A 29 30.27 -14.15 24.77
N ALA A 30 30.27 -15.13 23.86
CA ALA A 30 31.41 -15.38 22.97
C ALA A 30 31.68 -14.21 22.04
N GLU A 31 30.64 -13.55 21.53
CA GLU A 31 30.76 -12.41 20.65
C GLU A 31 31.20 -11.12 21.38
N LYS A 32 30.68 -10.90 22.59
CA LYS A 32 31.12 -9.80 23.48
C LYS A 32 32.60 -9.92 23.83
N ALA A 33 33.07 -11.13 24.11
CA ALA A 33 34.50 -11.38 24.38
C ALA A 33 35.41 -11.04 23.21
N GLN A 34 34.86 -10.97 21.98
CA GLN A 34 35.53 -10.55 20.75
C GLN A 34 35.28 -9.08 20.39
N GLY A 35 34.68 -8.33 21.32
CA GLY A 35 34.36 -6.91 21.11
C GLY A 35 33.21 -6.64 20.14
N ARG A 36 32.41 -7.66 19.78
CA ARG A 36 31.25 -7.52 18.91
C ARG A 36 29.98 -7.34 19.73
N ASN A 37 29.19 -6.35 19.36
CA ASN A 37 27.88 -6.12 19.95
C ASN A 37 26.82 -6.20 18.85
N PHE A 38 25.94 -7.18 18.96
CA PHE A 38 24.87 -7.39 17.99
C PHE A 38 23.61 -6.64 18.40
N ASP A 39 23.09 -5.90 17.45
CA ASP A 39 21.78 -5.24 17.52
C ASP A 39 21.04 -5.60 16.25
N MET A 40 19.93 -6.33 16.38
CA MET A 40 19.19 -6.84 15.24
C MET A 40 18.59 -5.71 14.39
N VAL A 41 18.03 -4.68 15.02
CA VAL A 41 17.43 -3.55 14.33
C VAL A 41 18.49 -2.80 13.53
N LYS A 42 19.63 -2.46 14.18
CA LYS A 42 20.74 -1.80 13.47
C LYS A 42 21.33 -2.63 12.35
N SER A 43 21.33 -3.96 12.51
CA SER A 43 21.80 -4.85 11.42
C SER A 43 20.86 -4.83 10.24
N ILE A 44 19.55 -4.85 10.46
CA ILE A 44 18.53 -4.73 9.41
C ILE A 44 18.64 -3.36 8.71
N GLU A 45 18.75 -2.27 9.48
CA GLU A 45 18.91 -0.91 8.95
C GLU A 45 20.17 -0.77 8.09
N ALA A 46 21.32 -1.27 8.59
CA ALA A 46 22.59 -1.15 7.88
C ALA A 46 22.67 -2.01 6.61
N THR A 47 21.96 -3.13 6.56
CA THR A 47 21.98 -4.07 5.43
C THR A 47 20.81 -3.89 4.48
N HIS A 48 19.77 -3.15 4.87
CA HIS A 48 18.50 -3.08 4.15
C HIS A 48 17.93 -4.48 3.87
N ALA A 49 17.96 -5.34 4.87
CA ALA A 49 17.57 -6.74 4.73
C ALA A 49 16.12 -6.88 4.27
N THR A 50 15.92 -7.70 3.25
CA THR A 50 14.59 -8.00 2.70
C THR A 50 13.99 -9.23 3.38
N TRP A 51 14.83 -10.18 3.77
CA TRP A 51 14.42 -11.39 4.45
C TRP A 51 15.58 -11.96 5.28
N LEU A 52 15.24 -12.66 6.36
CA LEU A 52 16.21 -13.36 7.20
C LEU A 52 15.65 -14.72 7.65
N ILE A 53 16.48 -15.74 7.59
CA ILE A 53 16.18 -17.05 8.15
C ILE A 53 16.56 -17.04 9.62
N ASN A 54 15.61 -17.40 10.48
CA ASN A 54 15.84 -17.63 11.89
C ASN A 54 15.26 -19.00 12.28
N HIS A 55 16.09 -20.02 12.24
CA HIS A 55 15.68 -21.41 12.50
C HIS A 55 15.09 -21.61 13.90
N LYS A 56 15.63 -20.93 14.91
CA LYS A 56 15.15 -21.04 16.29
C LYS A 56 13.77 -20.46 16.52
N ALA A 57 13.35 -19.49 15.71
CA ALA A 57 11.98 -18.98 15.77
C ALA A 57 10.93 -20.08 15.53
N PHE A 58 11.23 -21.04 14.67
CA PHE A 58 10.34 -22.18 14.38
C PHE A 58 10.41 -23.28 15.43
N LEU A 59 11.58 -23.51 16.05
CA LEU A 59 11.78 -24.60 17.00
C LEU A 59 11.24 -24.27 18.40
N VAL A 60 11.56 -23.10 18.93
CA VAL A 60 11.25 -22.72 20.30
C VAL A 60 10.33 -21.50 20.39
N GLY A 61 10.30 -20.68 19.35
CA GLY A 61 9.60 -19.41 19.31
C GLY A 61 10.14 -18.38 20.30
N TYR A 62 9.61 -17.18 20.21
CA TYR A 62 9.84 -16.09 21.15
C TYR A 62 8.58 -15.84 21.98
N LYS A 63 8.72 -15.30 23.18
CA LYS A 63 7.61 -15.01 24.10
C LYS A 63 7.80 -13.63 24.74
N GLY A 64 6.68 -13.05 25.21
CA GLY A 64 6.70 -11.78 25.92
C GLY A 64 7.40 -10.67 25.11
N ALA A 65 8.27 -9.92 25.78
CA ALA A 65 8.96 -8.79 25.18
C ALA A 65 9.90 -9.18 24.01
N ASP A 66 10.47 -10.38 24.01
CA ASP A 66 11.30 -10.87 22.91
C ASP A 66 10.47 -11.09 21.63
N LEU A 67 9.24 -11.57 21.78
CA LEU A 67 8.32 -11.72 20.65
C LEU A 67 7.92 -10.38 20.06
N GLU A 68 7.63 -9.38 20.89
CA GLU A 68 7.26 -8.05 20.39
C GLU A 68 8.44 -7.40 19.64
N ARG A 69 9.66 -7.49 20.18
CA ARG A 69 10.86 -7.01 19.45
C ARG A 69 11.12 -7.78 18.16
N ALA A 70 10.81 -9.08 18.12
CA ALA A 70 10.92 -9.87 16.89
C ALA A 70 9.91 -9.41 15.84
N LYS A 71 8.67 -9.09 16.23
CA LYS A 71 7.65 -8.54 15.35
C LYS A 71 8.04 -7.15 14.81
N GLU A 72 8.54 -6.28 15.69
CA GLU A 72 9.02 -4.94 15.31
C GLU A 72 10.17 -5.04 14.30
N ALA A 73 11.17 -5.88 14.56
CA ALA A 73 12.27 -6.09 13.63
C ALA A 73 11.80 -6.70 12.29
N ASN A 74 10.83 -7.62 12.33
CA ASN A 74 10.26 -8.20 11.11
C ASN A 74 9.50 -7.15 10.28
N ALA A 75 8.80 -6.22 10.92
CA ALA A 75 8.06 -5.16 10.25
C ALA A 75 8.98 -4.14 9.54
N LEU A 76 10.24 -4.04 9.94
CA LEU A 76 11.24 -3.18 9.29
C LEU A 76 11.82 -3.82 8.03
N MET A 77 11.88 -5.17 7.95
CA MET A 77 12.50 -5.85 6.82
C MET A 77 11.70 -5.72 5.54
N GLY A 78 12.42 -5.61 4.43
CA GLY A 78 11.81 -5.50 3.11
C GLY A 78 11.10 -4.16 2.89
N TYR A 79 10.06 -4.19 2.08
CA TYR A 79 9.22 -3.03 1.78
C TYR A 79 7.94 -3.04 2.63
N THR A 80 7.45 -1.85 2.94
CA THR A 80 6.12 -1.67 3.54
C THR A 80 5.38 -0.59 2.76
N LEU A 81 4.53 -1.01 1.83
CA LEU A 81 3.79 -0.11 0.97
C LEU A 81 2.46 0.31 1.62
N SER A 82 2.16 1.60 1.58
CA SER A 82 0.88 2.14 2.03
C SER A 82 0.43 3.33 1.21
N ALA A 83 -0.86 3.43 0.91
CA ALA A 83 -1.44 4.64 0.35
C ALA A 83 -1.59 5.69 1.46
N LYS A 84 -0.98 6.85 1.28
CA LYS A 84 -1.05 7.99 2.21
C LYS A 84 -2.20 8.91 1.88
N LYS A 85 -2.49 9.07 0.60
CA LYS A 85 -3.58 9.89 0.07
C LYS A 85 -4.14 9.24 -1.18
N ALA A 86 -5.42 9.44 -1.42
CA ALA A 86 -6.06 9.11 -2.68
C ALA A 86 -7.00 10.24 -3.07
N ARG A 87 -7.11 10.49 -4.36
CA ARG A 87 -8.03 11.46 -4.95
C ARG A 87 -8.66 10.87 -6.21
N THR A 88 -9.92 11.17 -6.41
CA THR A 88 -10.64 10.85 -7.64
C THR A 88 -11.18 12.13 -8.24
N THR A 89 -11.08 12.24 -9.56
CA THR A 89 -11.62 13.37 -10.33
C THR A 89 -12.51 12.82 -11.44
N VAL A 90 -13.77 13.22 -11.42
CA VAL A 90 -14.75 12.85 -12.46
C VAL A 90 -14.79 13.98 -13.49
N LYS A 91 -14.59 13.63 -14.76
CA LYS A 91 -14.71 14.56 -15.88
C LYS A 91 -15.37 13.88 -17.06
N ASP A 92 -16.48 14.39 -17.50
CA ASP A 92 -17.28 13.82 -18.60
C ASP A 92 -17.61 12.33 -18.32
N SER A 93 -17.15 11.44 -19.19
CA SER A 93 -17.28 9.98 -19.06
C SER A 93 -16.02 9.31 -18.49
N SER A 94 -15.14 10.05 -17.84
CA SER A 94 -13.90 9.49 -17.31
C SER A 94 -13.72 9.76 -15.81
N VAL A 95 -13.01 8.86 -15.13
CA VAL A 95 -12.60 9.00 -13.75
C VAL A 95 -11.08 8.86 -13.67
N THR A 96 -10.41 9.89 -13.22
CA THR A 96 -8.99 9.84 -12.89
C THR A 96 -8.85 9.49 -11.41
N VAL A 97 -8.07 8.45 -11.12
CA VAL A 97 -7.73 7.99 -9.78
C VAL A 97 -6.25 8.26 -9.57
N GLU A 98 -5.93 8.98 -8.51
CA GLU A 98 -4.57 9.26 -8.06
C GLU A 98 -4.38 8.69 -6.65
N ALA A 99 -3.27 8.00 -6.41
CA ALA A 99 -2.91 7.49 -5.08
C ALA A 99 -1.43 7.73 -4.81
N GLU A 100 -1.12 8.41 -3.71
CA GLU A 100 0.24 8.56 -3.22
C GLU A 100 0.62 7.29 -2.43
N ILE A 101 1.53 6.50 -2.98
CA ILE A 101 2.02 5.26 -2.37
C ILE A 101 3.40 5.52 -1.76
N ALA A 102 3.53 5.32 -0.46
CA ALA A 102 4.80 5.43 0.27
C ALA A 102 5.34 4.04 0.61
N ASN A 103 6.67 3.95 0.65
CA ASN A 103 7.40 2.81 1.19
C ASN A 103 8.01 3.19 2.54
N THR A 104 7.50 2.64 3.63
CA THR A 104 8.02 2.86 4.99
C THR A 104 8.90 1.72 5.50
N GLY A 105 9.13 0.69 4.68
CA GLY A 105 10.11 -0.36 4.96
C GLY A 105 11.54 0.09 4.68
N LEU A 106 12.49 -0.81 4.85
CA LEU A 106 13.93 -0.51 4.71
C LEU A 106 14.54 -0.98 3.37
N ALA A 107 13.73 -1.59 2.49
CA ALA A 107 14.17 -2.01 1.17
C ALA A 107 13.16 -1.60 0.08
N PRO A 108 13.57 -1.48 -1.19
CA PRO A 108 12.65 -1.21 -2.29
C PRO A 108 11.72 -2.40 -2.59
N PHE A 109 10.65 -2.14 -3.32
CA PHE A 109 9.87 -3.17 -4.01
C PHE A 109 10.53 -3.48 -5.35
N TYR A 110 11.27 -4.59 -5.45
CA TYR A 110 12.15 -4.88 -6.60
C TYR A 110 11.43 -5.35 -7.87
N ALA A 111 10.19 -5.82 -7.73
CA ALA A 111 9.49 -6.45 -8.85
C ALA A 111 8.79 -5.39 -9.72
N ASN A 112 9.04 -5.41 -11.02
CA ASN A 112 8.31 -4.58 -11.99
C ASN A 112 6.95 -5.22 -12.33
N TRP A 113 6.09 -5.36 -11.32
CA TRP A 113 4.75 -5.90 -11.48
C TRP A 113 3.74 -4.79 -11.77
N PRO A 114 2.87 -4.96 -12.76
CA PRO A 114 1.93 -3.91 -13.12
C PRO A 114 0.91 -3.62 -12.01
N ILE A 115 0.33 -2.44 -12.06
CA ILE A 115 -0.73 -2.02 -11.15
C ILE A 115 -2.05 -2.01 -11.91
N GLU A 116 -3.07 -2.65 -11.36
CA GLU A 116 -4.45 -2.54 -11.82
C GLU A 116 -5.19 -1.55 -10.93
N VAL A 117 -5.79 -0.53 -11.56
CA VAL A 117 -6.74 0.39 -10.93
C VAL A 117 -8.12 0.08 -11.49
N ALA A 118 -9.12 -0.01 -10.63
CA ALA A 118 -10.48 -0.32 -11.05
C ALA A 118 -11.52 0.49 -10.29
N LEU A 119 -12.70 0.61 -10.87
CA LEU A 119 -13.91 1.04 -10.19
C LEU A 119 -14.82 -0.17 -9.99
N VAL A 120 -15.34 -0.33 -8.80
CA VAL A 120 -16.26 -1.42 -8.42
C VAL A 120 -17.59 -0.85 -7.94
N ASN A 121 -18.67 -1.56 -8.25
CA ASN A 121 -20.01 -1.21 -7.78
C ASN A 121 -20.23 -1.70 -6.33
N SER A 122 -21.42 -1.42 -5.78
CA SER A 122 -21.80 -1.83 -4.42
C SER A 122 -21.88 -3.35 -4.21
N LYS A 123 -21.87 -4.13 -5.30
CA LYS A 123 -21.84 -5.61 -5.25
C LYS A 123 -20.42 -6.17 -5.28
N GLY A 124 -19.39 -5.32 -5.39
CA GLY A 124 -18.00 -5.72 -5.56
C GLY A 124 -17.64 -6.16 -6.98
N GLU A 125 -18.49 -5.88 -7.98
CA GLU A 125 -18.21 -6.19 -9.38
C GLU A 125 -17.41 -5.06 -10.04
N LYS A 126 -16.37 -5.42 -10.79
CA LYS A 126 -15.59 -4.45 -11.55
C LYS A 126 -16.42 -3.87 -12.70
N VAL A 127 -16.56 -2.56 -12.71
CA VAL A 127 -17.25 -1.80 -13.78
C VAL A 127 -16.28 -1.48 -14.90
N VAL A 128 -15.10 -0.98 -14.53
CA VAL A 128 -14.02 -0.64 -15.45
C VAL A 128 -12.69 -0.86 -14.73
N SER A 129 -11.68 -1.28 -15.46
CA SER A 129 -10.31 -1.36 -14.94
C SER A 129 -9.29 -0.99 -15.98
N LYS A 130 -8.12 -0.57 -15.53
CA LYS A 130 -6.95 -0.27 -16.34
C LYS A 130 -5.71 -0.78 -15.65
N THR A 131 -4.87 -1.47 -16.42
CA THR A 131 -3.56 -1.89 -15.99
C THR A 131 -2.53 -0.87 -16.48
N ILE A 132 -1.65 -0.45 -15.59
CA ILE A 132 -0.59 0.52 -15.85
C ILE A 132 0.76 -0.06 -15.46
N GLU A 133 1.82 0.49 -16.02
CA GLU A 133 3.17 0.22 -15.58
C GLU A 133 3.38 0.70 -14.15
N SER A 134 4.13 -0.06 -13.37
CA SER A 134 4.33 0.22 -11.95
C SER A 134 5.49 1.20 -11.71
N PRO A 135 5.26 2.31 -11.00
CA PRO A 135 6.35 3.15 -10.52
C PRO A 135 7.00 2.64 -9.23
N LEU A 136 6.47 1.56 -8.62
CA LEU A 136 6.90 1.09 -7.30
C LEU A 136 8.38 0.68 -7.20
N PRO A 137 9.03 0.10 -8.24
CA PRO A 137 10.46 -0.22 -8.15
C PRO A 137 11.38 0.99 -7.94
N SER A 138 10.92 2.19 -8.26
CA SER A 138 11.68 3.43 -8.03
C SER A 138 11.43 4.07 -6.67
N VAL A 139 10.54 3.48 -5.84
CA VAL A 139 10.19 4.04 -4.53
C VAL A 139 11.16 3.54 -3.47
N GLU A 140 12.16 4.34 -3.18
CA GLU A 140 13.14 4.04 -2.15
C GLU A 140 12.51 4.06 -0.74
N PRO A 141 13.15 3.41 0.24
CA PRO A 141 12.78 3.53 1.64
C PRO A 141 12.61 4.98 2.10
N GLY A 142 11.51 5.27 2.79
CA GLY A 142 11.17 6.61 3.26
C GLY A 142 10.65 7.58 2.20
N SER A 143 10.49 7.13 0.94
CA SER A 143 9.95 7.94 -0.15
C SER A 143 8.53 7.56 -0.57
N SER A 144 7.94 8.34 -1.48
CA SER A 144 6.63 8.06 -2.07
C SER A 144 6.61 8.35 -3.57
N THR A 145 5.62 7.78 -4.25
CA THR A 145 5.32 8.04 -5.65
C THR A 145 3.82 8.17 -5.84
N THR A 146 3.39 8.78 -6.95
CA THR A 146 1.99 8.83 -7.34
C THR A 146 1.69 7.78 -8.39
N VAL A 147 0.69 6.97 -8.11
CA VAL A 147 0.03 6.07 -9.06
C VAL A 147 -1.17 6.81 -9.62
N GLU A 148 -1.25 6.97 -10.93
CA GLU A 148 -2.34 7.66 -11.61
C GLU A 148 -2.90 6.80 -12.74
N ALA A 149 -4.22 6.72 -12.81
CA ALA A 149 -4.92 6.07 -13.93
C ALA A 149 -6.21 6.79 -14.26
N THR A 150 -6.44 7.05 -15.55
CA THR A 150 -7.71 7.53 -16.05
C THR A 150 -8.50 6.37 -16.66
N LEU A 151 -9.71 6.17 -16.14
CA LEU A 151 -10.65 5.10 -16.48
C LEU A 151 -11.79 5.69 -17.31
N ASP A 152 -12.06 5.12 -18.48
CA ASP A 152 -13.14 5.57 -19.37
C ASP A 152 -14.40 4.74 -19.12
N LEU A 153 -15.45 5.39 -18.66
CA LEU A 153 -16.76 4.77 -18.38
C LEU A 153 -17.58 4.53 -19.64
N SER A 154 -17.26 5.20 -20.76
CA SER A 154 -17.98 5.04 -22.03
C SER A 154 -17.62 3.76 -22.77
N SER A 155 -16.41 3.23 -22.52
CA SER A 155 -15.87 2.10 -23.28
C SER A 155 -16.42 0.73 -22.87
N GLY A 156 -17.15 0.60 -21.78
CA GLY A 156 -17.87 -0.63 -21.36
C GLY A 156 -17.05 -1.94 -21.39
N ALA A 157 -15.76 -1.85 -21.65
CA ALA A 157 -14.87 -2.96 -21.90
C ALA A 157 -13.58 -2.80 -21.09
N GLY A 158 -13.51 -3.48 -19.95
CA GLY A 158 -12.21 -3.84 -19.39
C GLY A 158 -11.46 -4.67 -20.43
N GLU A 159 -10.12 -4.51 -20.48
CA GLU A 159 -9.25 -5.35 -21.30
C GLU A 159 -9.62 -6.82 -21.11
N ARG A 160 -9.65 -7.56 -22.24
CA ARG A 160 -10.17 -8.91 -22.41
C ARG A 160 -9.94 -9.83 -21.20
N GLY A 161 -11.03 -10.27 -20.56
CA GLY A 161 -10.99 -11.40 -19.65
C GLY A 161 -11.92 -11.36 -18.44
N ALA A 162 -12.51 -10.25 -18.08
CA ALA A 162 -13.52 -10.17 -17.04
C ALA A 162 -14.86 -9.68 -17.62
N GLN A 163 -15.96 -10.28 -17.19
CA GLN A 163 -17.32 -9.84 -17.49
C GLN A 163 -17.50 -8.47 -16.86
N ALA A 164 -17.25 -7.39 -17.65
CA ALA A 164 -17.43 -6.03 -17.19
C ALA A 164 -18.92 -5.77 -17.04
N ALA A 165 -19.35 -5.41 -15.84
CA ALA A 165 -20.69 -4.90 -15.63
C ALA A 165 -20.82 -3.57 -16.36
N THR A 166 -21.99 -3.30 -16.98
CA THR A 166 -22.25 -2.00 -17.62
C THR A 166 -22.10 -0.90 -16.58
N ALA A 167 -21.29 0.12 -16.91
CA ALA A 167 -21.09 1.25 -16.01
C ALA A 167 -22.45 1.92 -15.72
N PRO A 168 -22.81 2.14 -14.45
CA PRO A 168 -24.05 2.84 -14.14
C PRO A 168 -23.93 4.30 -14.60
N ALA A 169 -25.01 4.84 -15.16
CA ALA A 169 -25.09 6.25 -15.56
C ALA A 169 -25.04 7.20 -14.35
N SER A 170 -25.33 6.70 -13.16
CA SER A 170 -25.26 7.43 -11.87
C SER A 170 -25.11 6.44 -10.73
N GLY A 171 -24.58 6.89 -9.60
CA GLY A 171 -24.40 6.12 -8.38
C GLY A 171 -22.98 6.15 -7.85
N ASP A 172 -22.79 5.52 -6.72
CA ASP A 172 -21.50 5.47 -6.05
C ASP A 172 -20.71 4.22 -6.50
N LEU A 173 -19.49 4.45 -6.92
CA LEU A 173 -18.48 3.43 -7.19
C LEU A 173 -17.37 3.54 -6.13
N THR A 174 -16.61 2.49 -5.94
CA THR A 174 -15.40 2.52 -5.12
C THR A 174 -14.17 2.36 -6.01
N ALA A 175 -13.24 3.28 -5.88
CA ALA A 175 -11.93 3.15 -6.51
C ALA A 175 -11.08 2.15 -5.73
N VAL A 176 -10.48 1.21 -6.45
CA VAL A 176 -9.62 0.17 -5.87
C VAL A 176 -8.34 -0.01 -6.68
N LEU A 177 -7.27 -0.45 -6.01
CA LEU A 177 -5.95 -0.65 -6.60
C LEU A 177 -5.34 -1.96 -6.13
N ARG A 178 -4.63 -2.67 -7.01
CA ARG A 178 -3.76 -3.79 -6.62
C ARG A 178 -2.47 -3.82 -7.43
N VAL A 179 -1.44 -4.42 -6.87
CA VAL A 179 -0.25 -4.87 -7.61
C VAL A 179 -0.55 -6.26 -8.15
N VAL A 180 -0.44 -6.43 -9.47
CA VAL A 180 -0.73 -7.70 -10.14
C VAL A 180 0.48 -8.61 -10.05
N ASN A 181 0.38 -9.66 -9.21
CA ASN A 181 1.42 -10.69 -9.16
C ASN A 181 1.32 -11.59 -10.39
N PRO A 182 2.32 -11.59 -11.30
CA PRO A 182 2.26 -12.38 -12.53
C PRO A 182 2.61 -13.86 -12.30
N LEU A 183 3.03 -14.24 -11.09
CA LEU A 183 3.43 -15.62 -10.80
C LEU A 183 2.21 -16.52 -10.68
N PRO A 184 2.24 -17.75 -11.25
CA PRO A 184 1.18 -18.72 -11.06
C PRO A 184 0.95 -18.97 -9.57
N ASN A 185 -0.29 -18.83 -9.11
CA ASN A 185 -0.69 -18.93 -7.70
C ASN A 185 0.02 -17.93 -6.77
N GLY A 186 0.54 -16.84 -7.31
CA GLY A 186 1.16 -15.78 -6.53
C GLY A 186 0.16 -15.08 -5.62
N VAL A 187 0.55 -14.86 -4.37
CA VAL A 187 -0.25 -14.10 -3.41
C VAL A 187 -0.26 -12.62 -3.82
N PRO A 188 -1.41 -11.92 -3.79
CA PRO A 188 -1.44 -10.47 -4.03
C PRO A 188 -0.53 -9.73 -3.05
N VAL A 189 0.12 -8.67 -3.53
CA VAL A 189 0.87 -7.76 -2.66
C VAL A 189 -0.11 -7.02 -1.78
N ALA A 190 0.06 -7.16 -0.47
CA ALA A 190 -0.76 -6.47 0.51
C ALA A 190 -0.19 -5.08 0.80
N PHE A 191 -1.05 -4.06 0.84
CA PHE A 191 -0.72 -2.74 1.37
C PHE A 191 -0.97 -2.72 2.88
N ALA A 192 -0.17 -1.97 3.62
CA ALA A 192 -0.27 -1.82 5.07
C ALA A 192 -1.40 -0.83 5.47
N ASN A 193 -2.51 -0.85 4.74
CA ASN A 193 -3.70 -0.06 5.01
C ASN A 193 -4.82 -0.97 5.54
N GLU A 194 -5.57 -0.52 6.52
CA GLU A 194 -6.76 -1.24 7.05
C GLU A 194 -7.82 -1.50 5.97
N ALA A 195 -7.87 -0.62 4.94
CA ALA A 195 -8.78 -0.75 3.80
C ALA A 195 -8.38 -1.85 2.78
N MET A 196 -7.30 -2.61 3.05
CA MET A 196 -6.88 -3.72 2.19
C MET A 196 -7.90 -4.85 2.23
N GLY A 197 -8.40 -5.24 1.05
CA GLY A 197 -9.36 -6.35 0.91
C GLY A 197 -10.79 -6.05 1.38
N THR A 198 -11.11 -4.84 1.83
CA THR A 198 -12.43 -4.51 2.41
C THR A 198 -13.54 -4.44 1.36
N THR A 199 -13.25 -3.95 0.16
CA THR A 199 -14.23 -3.84 -0.94
C THR A 199 -14.13 -5.02 -1.91
N LEU A 200 -12.92 -5.39 -2.28
CA LEU A 200 -12.63 -6.50 -3.18
C LEU A 200 -11.38 -7.24 -2.70
N PRO A 201 -11.44 -8.58 -2.49
CA PRO A 201 -10.28 -9.34 -2.03
C PRO A 201 -9.04 -9.10 -2.91
N GLY A 202 -7.89 -8.85 -2.27
CA GLY A 202 -6.63 -8.57 -2.95
C GLY A 202 -6.45 -7.15 -3.50
N TYR A 203 -7.42 -6.25 -3.25
CA TYR A 203 -7.34 -4.84 -3.64
C TYR A 203 -7.33 -3.92 -2.41
N LEU A 204 -6.60 -2.83 -2.53
CA LEU A 204 -6.69 -1.70 -1.60
C LEU A 204 -7.87 -0.80 -2.01
N SER A 205 -8.78 -0.53 -1.09
CA SER A 205 -9.85 0.45 -1.28
C SER A 205 -9.32 1.87 -1.10
N LEU A 206 -9.56 2.73 -2.09
CA LEU A 206 -9.07 4.11 -2.13
C LEU A 206 -10.16 5.14 -1.78
N GLY A 207 -11.42 4.73 -1.76
CA GLY A 207 -12.54 5.61 -1.44
C GLY A 207 -13.66 5.60 -2.49
N THR A 208 -14.74 6.29 -2.16
CA THR A 208 -15.95 6.36 -2.98
C THR A 208 -15.85 7.43 -4.05
N VAL A 209 -16.36 7.11 -5.23
CA VAL A 209 -16.48 7.99 -6.41
C VAL A 209 -17.95 8.13 -6.71
N SER A 210 -18.53 9.32 -6.52
CA SER A 210 -19.92 9.57 -6.86
C SER A 210 -20.05 10.04 -8.31
N LEU A 211 -20.79 9.28 -9.12
CA LEU A 211 -21.10 9.62 -10.49
C LEU A 211 -22.44 10.37 -10.54
N GLY A 212 -22.45 11.56 -11.08
CA GLY A 212 -23.68 12.23 -11.50
C GLY A 212 -24.48 12.96 -10.44
N THR A 213 -23.85 13.69 -9.54
CA THR A 213 -24.46 14.87 -8.96
C THR A 213 -23.73 16.10 -9.49
N SER A 214 -24.33 16.80 -10.47
CA SER A 214 -24.02 18.21 -10.63
C SER A 214 -24.18 18.83 -9.23
N LEU A 215 -23.13 19.50 -8.73
CA LEU A 215 -23.25 20.29 -7.50
C LEU A 215 -24.51 21.14 -7.64
N PRO A 216 -25.42 21.18 -6.63
CA PRO A 216 -26.55 22.08 -6.68
C PRO A 216 -26.00 23.48 -6.91
N ALA A 217 -26.54 24.20 -7.90
CA ALA A 217 -26.17 25.57 -8.14
C ALA A 217 -26.26 26.33 -6.81
N LEU A 218 -25.21 27.05 -6.45
CA LEU A 218 -25.24 27.92 -5.29
C LEU A 218 -26.48 28.80 -5.40
N PRO A 219 -27.30 28.91 -4.32
CA PRO A 219 -28.47 29.79 -4.37
C PRO A 219 -28.00 31.17 -4.78
N SER A 220 -28.56 31.66 -5.88
CA SER A 220 -28.32 33.03 -6.33
C SER A 220 -28.72 33.95 -5.18
N THR A 221 -27.79 34.74 -4.71
CA THR A 221 -28.05 35.81 -3.73
C THR A 221 -29.26 36.64 -4.22
N PRO A 222 -30.29 36.85 -3.40
CA PRO A 222 -31.39 37.70 -3.78
C PRO A 222 -30.84 39.08 -4.12
N LYS A 223 -31.16 39.62 -5.30
CA LYS A 223 -30.90 41.02 -5.63
C LYS A 223 -31.57 41.86 -4.58
N GLY A 224 -30.77 42.63 -3.86
CA GLY A 224 -31.26 43.63 -2.95
C GLY A 224 -32.26 44.55 -3.66
N ASN A 225 -33.41 44.71 -3.07
CA ASN A 225 -34.43 45.65 -3.50
C ASN A 225 -33.93 47.06 -3.16
N ASP A 226 -33.28 47.72 -4.11
CA ASP A 226 -33.03 49.15 -4.07
C ASP A 226 -34.35 49.90 -4.37
N SER A 227 -35.19 50.04 -3.37
CA SER A 227 -36.29 50.98 -3.38
C SER A 227 -36.00 52.06 -2.29
N ASN A 228 -35.18 53.00 -2.65
CA ASN A 228 -35.11 54.25 -1.91
C ASN A 228 -35.24 55.40 -2.91
N THR A 229 -36.49 55.79 -3.20
CA THR A 229 -36.81 57.02 -3.85
C THR A 229 -37.11 58.06 -2.75
N PRO A 230 -36.35 59.12 -2.63
CA PRO A 230 -36.77 60.24 -1.75
C PRO A 230 -37.80 61.07 -2.48
N GLY A 231 -39.02 61.05 -2.00
CA GLY A 231 -40.07 62.02 -2.33
C GLY A 231 -39.79 63.39 -1.76
N GLY A 232 -40.02 64.39 -2.61
CA GLY A 232 -39.79 65.81 -2.38
C GLY A 232 -40.54 66.54 -1.30
#